data_ff0e1ae406a6bdb3c35ef7cd07e612b1
#
_entry.id   ff0e1ae406a6bdb3c35ef7cd07e612b1
#
_cell.length_a   1.000
_cell.length_b   1.000
_cell.length_c   1.000
_cell.angle_alpha   90.00
_cell.angle_beta   90.00
_cell.angle_gamma   90.00
#
_symmetry.space_group_name_H-M   'P 1'
#
loop_
_entity.id
_entity.type
_entity.pdbx_description
1 polymer ?
#
loop_
_entity_poly.entity_id
_entity_poly.type
_entity_poly.pdbx_seq_one_letter_code
_entity_poly.pdbx_strand_id
1 'polypeptide(L)'
;MLSETLLNNKNSPIRLLQITDTHLFAPEEGALLGVPTLKSFQSVVEQVQQYTPNFDAILATGDISQDHTVQSYQHFVTGIKPLEKPCYWLPGNHDYKPSMGGVLPSSQIKACEHVLIGTHWQLIILDSQVVGVPHGALSTEQLELLDRSLSQHSDRHSLVLLHHHPLPAGSAWLDQHQLKDNQDFWSVVNKHSNVSGIVCGHIHQELDRMINGVRLLATPSTCVQFLPDSNDFALDPQAPGWRTLDLLQDGTIDTKVYRLTNCDFSADSEAGGY
;
A
#
# COMPACT_ATOMS: atom_id res chain seq x y z
N MET A 1 16.23 0.25 -14.13
CA MET A 1 15.28 -0.88 -14.07
C MET A 1 15.97 -2.06 -13.41
N LEU A 2 15.68 -2.36 -12.17
CA LEU A 2 16.14 -3.55 -11.47
C LEU A 2 14.95 -4.48 -11.32
N SER A 3 14.87 -5.54 -12.11
CA SER A 3 13.99 -6.66 -11.80
C SER A 3 14.71 -7.54 -10.78
N GLU A 4 14.20 -7.59 -9.57
CA GLU A 4 14.69 -8.50 -8.55
C GLU A 4 13.89 -9.81 -8.63
N THR A 5 14.55 -10.96 -8.46
CA THR A 5 13.87 -12.25 -8.37
C THR A 5 13.83 -12.67 -6.91
N LEU A 6 12.65 -12.68 -6.32
CA LEU A 6 12.44 -13.18 -4.96
C LEU A 6 11.89 -14.60 -4.98
N LEU A 7 12.46 -15.42 -4.09
CA LEU A 7 11.93 -16.69 -3.59
C LEU A 7 11.78 -17.85 -4.56
N ASN A 8 12.39 -18.93 -4.13
CA ASN A 8 12.48 -20.20 -4.85
C ASN A 8 11.66 -21.32 -4.21
N ASN A 9 10.51 -21.03 -3.62
CA ASN A 9 9.67 -22.11 -3.09
C ASN A 9 8.62 -22.50 -4.13
N LYS A 10 8.91 -23.56 -4.89
CA LYS A 10 8.14 -23.95 -6.09
C LYS A 10 6.69 -24.38 -5.85
N ASN A 11 6.27 -24.61 -4.59
CA ASN A 11 4.99 -25.27 -4.30
C ASN A 11 4.15 -24.62 -3.19
N SER A 12 4.56 -23.48 -2.62
CA SER A 12 3.79 -22.78 -1.58
C SER A 12 3.25 -21.46 -2.13
N PRO A 13 2.07 -21.02 -1.69
CA PRO A 13 1.61 -19.66 -1.95
C PRO A 13 2.65 -18.65 -1.49
N ILE A 14 2.77 -17.54 -2.22
CA ILE A 14 3.60 -16.43 -1.80
C ILE A 14 2.73 -15.54 -0.92
N ARG A 15 3.13 -15.35 0.32
CA ARG A 15 2.40 -14.50 1.26
C ARG A 15 3.03 -13.13 1.36
N LEU A 16 2.25 -12.11 1.07
CA LEU A 16 2.65 -10.70 1.21
C LEU A 16 1.92 -10.08 2.40
N LEU A 17 2.62 -9.16 3.06
CA LEU A 17 2.08 -8.31 4.12
C LEU A 17 1.97 -6.89 3.57
N GLN A 18 0.78 -6.32 3.53
CA GLN A 18 0.59 -4.90 3.21
C GLN A 18 0.46 -4.07 4.48
N ILE A 19 1.32 -3.05 4.58
CA ILE A 19 1.29 -1.97 5.56
C ILE A 19 1.18 -0.67 4.77
N THR A 20 0.29 0.23 5.15
CA THR A 20 0.02 1.45 4.38
C THR A 20 -0.35 2.62 5.28
N ASP A 21 -0.14 3.82 4.77
CA ASP A 21 -0.64 5.06 5.38
C ASP A 21 -0.22 5.19 6.86
N THR A 22 1.10 5.11 7.10
CA THR A 22 1.63 5.16 8.46
C THR A 22 1.69 6.57 9.03
N HIS A 23 1.75 7.60 8.16
CA HIS A 23 1.72 9.03 8.50
C HIS A 23 2.63 9.40 9.67
N LEU A 24 3.87 8.94 9.63
CA LEU A 24 4.82 9.15 10.72
C LEU A 24 5.32 10.59 10.76
N PHE A 25 5.63 11.06 11.96
CA PHE A 25 6.20 12.37 12.26
C PHE A 25 7.64 12.24 12.77
N ALA A 26 8.41 13.34 12.71
CA ALA A 26 9.73 13.41 13.35
C ALA A 26 9.65 13.29 14.89
N PRO A 27 8.74 14.00 15.58
CA PRO A 27 8.49 13.75 17.00
C PRO A 27 7.83 12.38 17.22
N GLU A 28 8.35 11.60 18.18
CA GLU A 28 7.79 10.26 18.50
C GLU A 28 6.35 10.33 19.01
N GLU A 29 5.97 11.44 19.64
CA GLU A 29 4.62 11.74 20.11
C GLU A 29 3.72 12.35 19.04
N GLY A 30 4.22 12.49 17.80
CA GLY A 30 3.45 13.02 16.67
C GLY A 30 2.16 12.25 16.46
N ALA A 31 1.06 13.00 16.33
CA ALA A 31 -0.27 12.42 16.22
C ALA A 31 -1.02 12.96 15.01
N LEU A 32 -1.75 12.09 14.32
CA LEU A 32 -2.69 12.45 13.26
C LEU A 32 -4.10 12.30 13.80
N LEU A 33 -4.86 13.39 13.82
CA LEU A 33 -6.25 13.39 14.30
C LEU A 33 -6.43 12.69 15.67
N GLY A 34 -5.49 12.96 16.60
CA GLY A 34 -5.48 12.38 17.95
C GLY A 34 -4.78 11.02 18.10
N VAL A 35 -4.49 10.31 17.00
CA VAL A 35 -3.79 9.01 17.04
C VAL A 35 -2.28 9.20 16.99
N PRO A 36 -1.51 8.78 18.03
CA PRO A 36 -0.04 8.79 18.01
C PRO A 36 0.49 7.78 16.99
N THR A 37 0.90 8.26 15.83
CA THR A 37 1.10 7.42 14.63
C THR A 37 2.25 6.43 14.78
N LEU A 38 3.37 6.83 15.40
CA LEU A 38 4.50 5.93 15.64
C LEU A 38 4.12 4.78 16.58
N LYS A 39 3.40 5.09 17.65
CA LYS A 39 2.94 4.09 18.63
C LYS A 39 1.96 3.10 18.00
N SER A 40 1.04 3.59 17.20
CA SER A 40 0.08 2.77 16.48
C SER A 40 0.79 1.85 15.49
N PHE A 41 1.71 2.37 14.68
CA PHE A 41 2.53 1.60 13.76
C PHE A 41 3.36 0.52 14.48
N GLN A 42 4.01 0.83 15.60
CA GLN A 42 4.75 -0.14 16.41
C GLN A 42 3.84 -1.26 16.92
N SER A 43 2.65 -0.92 17.41
CA SER A 43 1.66 -1.92 17.85
C SER A 43 1.19 -2.83 16.70
N VAL A 44 1.03 -2.28 15.48
CA VAL A 44 0.75 -3.08 14.28
C VAL A 44 1.88 -4.07 14.02
N VAL A 45 3.14 -3.62 14.04
CA VAL A 45 4.30 -4.48 13.80
C VAL A 45 4.40 -5.60 14.86
N GLU A 46 4.18 -5.28 16.14
CA GLU A 46 4.15 -6.28 17.22
C GLU A 46 3.07 -7.33 17.01
N GLN A 47 1.84 -6.92 16.64
CA GLN A 47 0.76 -7.88 16.39
C GLN A 47 0.96 -8.66 15.09
N VAL A 48 1.58 -8.07 14.06
CA VAL A 48 2.02 -8.81 12.86
C VAL A 48 2.95 -9.96 13.25
N GLN A 49 3.95 -9.71 14.10
CA GLN A 49 4.87 -10.76 14.56
C GLN A 49 4.14 -11.86 15.35
N GLN A 50 3.13 -11.49 16.09
CA GLN A 50 2.36 -12.43 16.91
C GLN A 50 1.35 -13.26 16.10
N TYR A 51 0.58 -12.62 15.22
CA TYR A 51 -0.58 -13.23 14.57
C TYR A 51 -0.35 -13.60 13.11
N THR A 52 0.59 -12.97 12.43
CA THR A 52 0.88 -13.18 11.00
C THR A 52 2.38 -13.27 10.69
N PRO A 53 3.16 -14.09 11.46
CA PRO A 53 4.62 -14.08 11.36
C PRO A 53 5.14 -14.70 10.04
N ASN A 54 4.32 -15.46 9.33
CA ASN A 54 4.73 -16.21 8.15
C ASN A 54 4.33 -15.49 6.88
N PHE A 55 5.17 -14.57 6.41
CA PHE A 55 5.06 -13.91 5.11
C PHE A 55 6.45 -13.78 4.47
N ASP A 56 6.46 -13.49 3.18
CA ASP A 56 7.66 -13.52 2.35
C ASP A 56 8.20 -12.12 2.07
N ALA A 57 7.31 -11.13 1.92
CA ALA A 57 7.68 -9.74 1.68
C ALA A 57 6.64 -8.77 2.23
N ILE A 58 7.06 -7.51 2.43
CA ILE A 58 6.25 -6.40 2.89
C ILE A 58 5.99 -5.48 1.69
N LEU A 59 4.75 -5.00 1.57
CA LEU A 59 4.32 -3.96 0.65
C LEU A 59 3.98 -2.70 1.45
N ALA A 60 4.76 -1.64 1.31
CA ALA A 60 4.50 -0.32 1.88
C ALA A 60 3.88 0.56 0.79
N THR A 61 2.57 0.75 0.84
CA THR A 61 1.80 1.34 -0.26
C THR A 61 1.55 2.84 -0.10
N GLY A 62 2.54 3.56 0.42
CA GLY A 62 2.57 5.03 0.45
C GLY A 62 2.10 5.65 1.75
N ASP A 63 2.17 6.99 1.78
CA ASP A 63 1.88 7.85 2.93
C ASP A 63 2.62 7.40 4.19
N ILE A 64 3.93 7.19 4.03
CA ILE A 64 4.82 6.77 5.10
C ILE A 64 5.04 7.91 6.09
N SER A 65 5.26 9.13 5.57
CA SER A 65 5.53 10.33 6.36
C SER A 65 4.38 11.33 6.26
N GLN A 66 4.08 12.01 7.37
CA GLN A 66 3.16 13.15 7.39
C GLN A 66 3.88 14.49 7.27
N ASP A 67 5.10 14.59 7.78
CA ASP A 67 5.83 15.86 7.90
C ASP A 67 7.04 16.00 6.95
N HIS A 68 7.23 15.04 6.03
CA HIS A 68 8.28 15.00 5.00
C HIS A 68 9.72 14.92 5.52
N THR A 69 9.92 14.76 6.82
CA THR A 69 11.24 14.81 7.45
C THR A 69 12.02 13.51 7.22
N VAL A 70 13.34 13.61 7.23
CA VAL A 70 14.23 12.44 7.26
C VAL A 70 13.93 11.54 8.47
N GLN A 71 13.61 12.15 9.62
CA GLN A 71 13.38 11.43 10.86
C GLN A 71 12.12 10.56 10.80
N SER A 72 11.02 11.04 10.20
CA SER A 72 9.79 10.24 10.05
C SER A 72 10.04 8.98 9.21
N TYR A 73 10.80 9.07 8.11
CA TYR A 73 11.20 7.88 7.34
C TYR A 73 12.15 6.96 8.11
N GLN A 74 13.03 7.51 8.96
CA GLN A 74 13.89 6.69 9.84
C GLN A 74 13.06 5.92 10.87
N HIS A 75 11.96 6.48 11.38
CA HIS A 75 11.02 5.77 12.23
C HIS A 75 10.40 4.57 11.51
N PHE A 76 10.04 4.72 10.23
CA PHE A 76 9.56 3.60 9.42
C PHE A 76 10.61 2.51 9.27
N VAL A 77 11.84 2.88 8.85
CA VAL A 77 12.96 1.93 8.69
C VAL A 77 13.22 1.15 9.98
N THR A 78 13.23 1.85 11.10
CA THR A 78 13.44 1.24 12.43
C THR A 78 12.26 0.35 12.83
N GLY A 79 11.03 0.81 12.58
CA GLY A 79 9.81 0.13 12.97
C GLY A 79 9.61 -1.20 12.24
N ILE A 80 9.91 -1.30 10.93
CA ILE A 80 9.76 -2.56 10.18
C ILE A 80 10.93 -3.52 10.35
N LYS A 81 12.05 -3.06 10.91
CA LYS A 81 13.27 -3.89 11.07
C LYS A 81 13.01 -5.23 11.75
N PRO A 82 12.18 -5.34 12.82
CA PRO A 82 11.90 -6.61 13.48
C PRO A 82 11.20 -7.65 12.60
N LEU A 83 10.61 -7.25 11.50
CA LEU A 83 9.93 -8.17 10.56
C LEU A 83 10.90 -8.95 9.67
N GLU A 84 12.15 -8.51 9.50
CA GLU A 84 13.26 -9.21 8.82
C GLU A 84 12.93 -9.71 7.40
N LYS A 85 11.95 -9.10 6.73
CA LYS A 85 11.53 -9.45 5.36
C LYS A 85 11.82 -8.30 4.39
N PRO A 86 12.08 -8.60 3.11
CA PRO A 86 12.18 -7.57 2.09
C PRO A 86 10.93 -6.70 2.08
N CYS A 87 11.11 -5.39 1.98
CA CYS A 87 10.04 -4.42 1.90
C CYS A 87 10.14 -3.67 0.57
N TYR A 88 9.07 -3.68 -0.20
CA TYR A 88 8.89 -2.87 -1.41
C TYR A 88 7.99 -1.70 -1.11
N TRP A 89 8.30 -0.54 -1.64
CA TRP A 89 7.59 0.68 -1.31
C TRP A 89 7.26 1.52 -2.55
N LEU A 90 6.24 2.33 -2.42
CA LEU A 90 5.88 3.37 -3.36
C LEU A 90 5.47 4.64 -2.59
N PRO A 91 5.56 5.84 -3.19
CA PRO A 91 5.14 7.08 -2.54
C PRO A 91 3.63 7.23 -2.53
N GLY A 92 3.10 7.84 -1.46
CA GLY A 92 1.76 8.42 -1.42
C GLY A 92 1.79 9.94 -1.58
N ASN A 93 0.62 10.60 -1.51
CA ASN A 93 0.52 12.03 -1.69
C ASN A 93 1.13 12.85 -0.54
N HIS A 94 1.22 12.28 0.66
CA HIS A 94 1.89 12.90 1.82
C HIS A 94 3.39 12.64 1.84
N ASP A 95 3.96 11.89 0.90
CA ASP A 95 5.39 11.59 0.92
C ASP A 95 6.22 12.65 0.17
N TYR A 96 7.47 12.82 0.60
CA TYR A 96 8.44 13.65 -0.06
C TYR A 96 9.57 12.80 -0.65
N LYS A 97 9.51 12.55 -1.94
CA LYS A 97 10.41 11.61 -2.66
C LYS A 97 11.91 11.84 -2.40
N PRO A 98 12.44 13.09 -2.32
CA PRO A 98 13.85 13.27 -2.01
C PRO A 98 14.28 12.73 -0.64
N SER A 99 13.51 13.00 0.42
CA SER A 99 13.79 12.43 1.76
C SER A 99 13.60 10.90 1.75
N MET A 100 12.52 10.43 1.16
CA MET A 100 12.15 9.03 1.01
C MET A 100 13.26 8.24 0.31
N GLY A 101 13.71 8.70 -0.87
CA GLY A 101 14.78 8.07 -1.65
C GLY A 101 16.15 8.11 -0.97
N GLY A 102 16.39 9.08 -0.08
CA GLY A 102 17.62 9.19 0.70
C GLY A 102 17.67 8.30 1.95
N VAL A 103 16.51 7.88 2.46
CA VAL A 103 16.41 7.17 3.76
C VAL A 103 15.98 5.70 3.62
N LEU A 104 14.97 5.42 2.78
CA LEU A 104 14.36 4.09 2.73
C LEU A 104 15.27 3.00 2.13
N PRO A 105 16.04 3.22 1.05
CA PRO A 105 16.85 2.16 0.46
C PRO A 105 17.85 1.57 1.46
N SER A 106 17.73 0.27 1.71
CA SER A 106 18.57 -0.47 2.66
C SER A 106 18.71 -1.93 2.24
N SER A 107 19.35 -2.75 3.05
CA SER A 107 19.38 -4.21 2.82
C SER A 107 17.98 -4.83 2.89
N GLN A 108 17.08 -4.29 3.70
CA GLN A 108 15.69 -4.75 3.85
C GLN A 108 14.73 -4.04 2.90
N ILE A 109 14.87 -2.73 2.69
CA ILE A 109 13.91 -1.90 1.94
C ILE A 109 14.44 -1.66 0.53
N LYS A 110 13.65 -2.04 -0.47
CA LYS A 110 14.05 -2.09 -1.88
C LYS A 110 13.30 -1.06 -2.72
N ALA A 111 14.06 -0.25 -3.45
CA ALA A 111 13.51 0.63 -4.47
C ALA A 111 13.41 -0.15 -5.79
N CYS A 112 12.24 -0.66 -6.12
CA CYS A 112 11.99 -1.44 -7.32
C CYS A 112 10.66 -1.04 -7.94
N GLU A 113 10.61 -0.95 -9.25
CA GLU A 113 9.38 -0.72 -10.02
C GLU A 113 8.75 -2.03 -10.50
N HIS A 114 9.55 -3.10 -10.59
CA HIS A 114 9.12 -4.40 -11.08
C HIS A 114 9.89 -5.52 -10.38
N VAL A 115 9.17 -6.52 -9.88
CA VAL A 115 9.72 -7.65 -9.13
C VAL A 115 9.12 -8.97 -9.63
N LEU A 116 9.96 -9.91 -10.03
CA LEU A 116 9.52 -11.29 -10.27
C LEU A 116 9.52 -12.03 -8.93
N ILE A 117 8.36 -12.56 -8.53
CA ILE A 117 8.19 -13.22 -7.24
C ILE A 117 7.74 -14.68 -7.43
N GLY A 118 8.52 -15.61 -6.92
CA GLY A 118 8.33 -17.02 -7.21
C GLY A 118 8.37 -17.34 -8.71
N THR A 119 7.65 -18.39 -9.13
CA THR A 119 7.61 -18.82 -10.52
C THR A 119 6.42 -18.27 -11.30
N HIS A 120 5.34 -17.89 -10.61
CA HIS A 120 4.04 -17.63 -11.24
C HIS A 120 3.58 -16.16 -11.15
N TRP A 121 4.27 -15.31 -10.38
CA TRP A 121 3.83 -13.96 -10.12
C TRP A 121 4.85 -12.89 -10.46
N GLN A 122 4.37 -11.69 -10.70
CA GLN A 122 5.13 -10.46 -10.74
C GLN A 122 4.41 -9.36 -9.95
N LEU A 123 5.18 -8.46 -9.34
CA LEU A 123 4.70 -7.21 -8.74
C LEU A 123 5.09 -6.07 -9.68
N ILE A 124 4.15 -5.20 -10.00
CA ILE A 124 4.38 -3.97 -10.76
C ILE A 124 4.04 -2.81 -9.84
N ILE A 125 5.03 -1.98 -9.53
CA ILE A 125 4.95 -0.94 -8.51
C ILE A 125 4.95 0.41 -9.22
N LEU A 126 3.83 1.12 -9.17
CA LEU A 126 3.59 2.36 -9.89
C LEU A 126 3.64 3.56 -8.94
N ASP A 127 4.30 4.61 -9.40
CA ASP A 127 4.28 5.91 -8.73
C ASP A 127 3.12 6.75 -9.26
N SER A 128 2.08 6.90 -8.45
CA SER A 128 0.90 7.72 -8.77
C SER A 128 0.90 9.09 -8.10
N GLN A 129 2.00 9.48 -7.42
CA GLN A 129 2.08 10.75 -6.72
C GLN A 129 2.17 11.93 -7.69
N VAL A 130 1.32 12.92 -7.49
CA VAL A 130 1.44 14.27 -8.05
C VAL A 130 1.83 15.21 -6.92
N VAL A 131 2.98 15.88 -7.07
CA VAL A 131 3.54 16.71 -5.99
C VAL A 131 2.60 17.87 -5.64
N GLY A 132 2.28 18.01 -4.35
CA GLY A 132 1.53 19.13 -3.80
C GLY A 132 0.01 19.07 -3.97
N VAL A 133 -0.52 17.94 -4.41
CA VAL A 133 -1.98 17.71 -4.51
C VAL A 133 -2.34 16.33 -3.96
N PRO A 134 -3.55 16.14 -3.40
CA PRO A 134 -3.95 14.87 -2.78
C PRO A 134 -4.44 13.81 -3.78
N HIS A 135 -4.68 14.13 -5.04
CA HIS A 135 -5.08 13.16 -6.05
C HIS A 135 -3.87 12.55 -6.77
N GLY A 136 -4.04 11.35 -7.30
CA GLY A 136 -3.02 10.69 -8.11
C GLY A 136 -3.17 10.93 -9.61
N ALA A 137 -2.05 10.72 -10.33
CA ALA A 137 -2.02 10.53 -11.78
C ALA A 137 -0.78 9.68 -12.13
N LEU A 138 -0.86 8.92 -13.22
CA LEU A 138 0.26 8.17 -13.76
C LEU A 138 0.89 8.93 -14.93
N SER A 139 2.20 9.12 -14.88
CA SER A 139 2.89 9.66 -16.05
C SER A 139 2.86 8.67 -17.22
N THR A 140 3.17 9.15 -18.42
CA THR A 140 3.30 8.28 -19.60
C THR A 140 4.29 7.14 -19.34
N GLU A 141 5.41 7.43 -18.66
CA GLU A 141 6.43 6.44 -18.33
C GLU A 141 5.91 5.35 -17.38
N GLN A 142 5.00 5.71 -16.45
CA GLN A 142 4.37 4.74 -15.54
C GLN A 142 3.35 3.86 -16.28
N LEU A 143 2.57 4.41 -17.20
CA LEU A 143 1.67 3.64 -18.05
C LEU A 143 2.45 2.71 -19.01
N GLU A 144 3.56 3.19 -19.58
CA GLU A 144 4.46 2.38 -20.40
C GLU A 144 5.17 1.27 -19.58
N LEU A 145 5.56 1.56 -18.34
CA LEU A 145 6.10 0.55 -17.42
C LEU A 145 5.09 -0.57 -17.18
N LEU A 146 3.83 -0.21 -16.90
CA LEU A 146 2.74 -1.16 -16.71
C LEU A 146 2.54 -2.03 -17.94
N ASP A 147 2.32 -1.44 -19.11
CA ASP A 147 2.07 -2.15 -20.36
C ASP A 147 3.21 -3.08 -20.76
N ARG A 148 4.45 -2.58 -20.66
CA ARG A 148 5.67 -3.34 -20.95
C ARG A 148 5.86 -4.53 -19.99
N SER A 149 5.66 -4.32 -18.68
CA SER A 149 5.83 -5.39 -17.68
C SER A 149 4.81 -6.50 -17.87
N LEU A 150 3.55 -6.13 -18.15
CA LEU A 150 2.47 -7.07 -18.43
C LEU A 150 2.72 -7.87 -19.71
N SER A 151 3.25 -7.22 -20.77
CA SER A 151 3.58 -7.87 -22.03
C SER A 151 4.78 -8.80 -21.93
N GLN A 152 5.85 -8.37 -21.25
CA GLN A 152 7.12 -9.12 -21.16
C GLN A 152 7.00 -10.39 -20.32
N HIS A 153 6.06 -10.42 -19.37
CA HIS A 153 5.81 -11.54 -18.48
C HIS A 153 4.34 -11.99 -18.54
N SER A 154 3.82 -12.14 -19.74
CA SER A 154 2.43 -12.55 -19.98
C SER A 154 2.09 -13.95 -19.47
N ASP A 155 3.11 -14.75 -19.19
CA ASP A 155 3.02 -16.09 -18.56
C ASP A 155 2.93 -16.04 -17.03
N ARG A 156 2.98 -14.85 -16.42
CA ARG A 156 2.88 -14.65 -14.97
C ARG A 156 1.63 -13.87 -14.59
N HIS A 157 1.02 -14.24 -13.49
CA HIS A 157 -0.01 -13.43 -12.84
C HIS A 157 0.58 -12.15 -12.29
N SER A 158 -0.15 -11.05 -12.38
CA SER A 158 0.35 -9.73 -11.99
C SER A 158 -0.44 -9.15 -10.83
N LEU A 159 0.29 -8.68 -9.82
CA LEU A 159 -0.23 -7.81 -8.78
C LEU A 159 0.30 -6.40 -9.02
N VAL A 160 -0.60 -5.45 -9.33
CA VAL A 160 -0.25 -4.05 -9.57
C VAL A 160 -0.44 -3.26 -8.28
N LEU A 161 0.57 -2.48 -7.91
CA LEU A 161 0.58 -1.67 -6.70
C LEU A 161 0.62 -0.20 -7.08
N LEU A 162 -0.25 0.61 -6.50
CA LEU A 162 -0.23 2.08 -6.58
C LEU A 162 -0.84 2.64 -5.30
N HIS A 163 -0.56 3.92 -4.99
CA HIS A 163 -1.12 4.51 -3.77
C HIS A 163 -2.60 4.87 -3.94
N HIS A 164 -2.93 5.64 -4.98
CA HIS A 164 -4.29 6.17 -5.18
C HIS A 164 -5.22 5.12 -5.78
N HIS A 165 -6.44 5.05 -5.25
CA HIS A 165 -7.46 4.14 -5.73
C HIS A 165 -7.90 4.47 -7.18
N PRO A 166 -7.92 3.47 -8.09
CA PRO A 166 -8.19 3.71 -9.52
C PRO A 166 -9.69 3.65 -9.88
N LEU A 167 -10.57 3.54 -8.90
CA LEU A 167 -12.04 3.58 -9.03
C LEU A 167 -12.65 4.15 -7.75
N PRO A 168 -13.84 4.75 -7.82
CA PRO A 168 -14.49 5.30 -6.64
C PRO A 168 -14.61 4.32 -5.48
N ALA A 169 -14.19 4.74 -4.29
CA ALA A 169 -14.33 4.00 -3.04
C ALA A 169 -15.78 3.99 -2.55
N GLY A 170 -16.55 5.02 -2.92
CA GLY A 170 -17.92 5.23 -2.48
C GLY A 170 -18.06 6.36 -1.45
N SER A 171 -16.94 6.97 -1.07
CA SER A 171 -16.90 8.15 -0.20
C SER A 171 -16.63 9.39 -1.06
N ALA A 172 -17.64 10.24 -1.25
CA ALA A 172 -17.61 11.30 -2.26
C ALA A 172 -16.46 12.30 -2.07
N TRP A 173 -16.04 12.57 -0.83
CA TRP A 173 -14.90 13.43 -0.55
C TRP A 173 -13.56 12.75 -0.91
N LEU A 174 -13.41 11.43 -0.62
CA LEU A 174 -12.22 10.65 -1.00
C LEU A 174 -12.14 10.46 -2.52
N ASP A 175 -13.26 10.26 -3.19
CA ASP A 175 -13.32 10.04 -4.63
C ASP A 175 -12.86 11.28 -5.43
N GLN A 176 -12.81 12.46 -4.80
CA GLN A 176 -12.16 13.63 -5.37
C GLN A 176 -10.63 13.48 -5.45
N HIS A 177 -10.05 12.57 -4.68
CA HIS A 177 -8.61 12.35 -4.55
C HIS A 177 -8.14 11.04 -5.21
N GLN A 178 -9.02 10.39 -5.97
CA GLN A 178 -8.69 9.18 -6.72
C GLN A 178 -7.64 9.43 -7.81
N LEU A 179 -7.21 8.35 -8.46
CA LEU A 179 -6.39 8.41 -9.67
C LEU A 179 -7.17 9.14 -10.78
N LYS A 180 -6.68 10.31 -11.26
CA LYS A 180 -7.39 11.17 -12.21
C LYS A 180 -7.44 10.60 -13.63
N ASP A 181 -6.39 9.94 -14.05
CA ASP A 181 -6.23 9.27 -15.34
C ASP A 181 -6.61 7.77 -15.26
N ASN A 182 -7.60 7.46 -14.44
CA ASN A 182 -8.05 6.09 -14.23
C ASN A 182 -8.49 5.40 -15.54
N GLN A 183 -9.02 6.15 -16.50
CA GLN A 183 -9.41 5.60 -17.80
C GLN A 183 -8.21 5.08 -18.59
N ASP A 184 -7.09 5.82 -18.59
CA ASP A 184 -5.86 5.42 -19.26
C ASP A 184 -5.25 4.20 -18.54
N PHE A 185 -5.22 4.20 -17.21
CA PHE A 185 -4.81 3.05 -16.41
C PHE A 185 -5.62 1.79 -16.75
N TRP A 186 -6.95 1.87 -16.71
CA TRP A 186 -7.81 0.73 -17.04
C TRP A 186 -7.74 0.34 -18.51
N SER A 187 -7.48 1.31 -19.41
CA SER A 187 -7.23 1.00 -20.82
C SER A 187 -6.00 0.12 -21.02
N VAL A 188 -4.94 0.33 -20.23
CA VAL A 188 -3.77 -0.56 -20.23
C VAL A 188 -4.12 -1.89 -19.59
N VAL A 189 -4.67 -1.91 -18.37
CA VAL A 189 -5.02 -3.15 -17.64
C VAL A 189 -5.89 -4.08 -18.48
N ASN A 190 -6.93 -3.55 -19.14
CA ASN A 190 -7.89 -4.33 -19.91
C ASN A 190 -7.32 -4.92 -21.22
N LYS A 191 -6.12 -4.52 -21.67
CA LYS A 191 -5.43 -5.16 -22.81
C LYS A 191 -4.79 -6.49 -22.43
N HIS A 192 -4.60 -6.73 -21.14
CA HIS A 192 -3.83 -7.86 -20.63
C HIS A 192 -4.70 -8.78 -19.78
N SER A 193 -4.64 -10.08 -20.02
CA SER A 193 -5.40 -11.08 -19.26
C SER A 193 -4.69 -11.60 -18.00
N ASN A 194 -3.46 -11.15 -17.76
CA ASN A 194 -2.62 -11.63 -16.67
C ASN A 194 -2.60 -10.73 -15.44
N VAL A 195 -3.47 -9.71 -15.36
CA VAL A 195 -3.66 -8.90 -14.15
C VAL A 195 -4.67 -9.59 -13.24
N SER A 196 -4.20 -10.15 -12.13
CA SER A 196 -5.05 -10.81 -11.14
C SER A 196 -5.55 -9.85 -10.07
N GLY A 197 -4.74 -8.86 -9.69
CA GLY A 197 -5.12 -7.92 -8.63
C GLY A 197 -4.43 -6.57 -8.72
N ILE A 198 -5.08 -5.60 -8.11
CA ILE A 198 -4.61 -4.24 -7.89
C ILE A 198 -4.71 -3.97 -6.39
N VAL A 199 -3.65 -3.43 -5.80
CA VAL A 199 -3.58 -3.10 -4.37
C VAL A 199 -3.25 -1.64 -4.20
N CYS A 200 -4.04 -0.93 -3.40
CA CYS A 200 -3.82 0.48 -3.09
C CYS A 200 -3.87 0.77 -1.59
N GLY A 201 -3.43 1.98 -1.22
CA GLY A 201 -3.59 2.60 0.10
C GLY A 201 -4.60 3.74 0.05
N HIS A 202 -4.21 4.88 0.61
CA HIS A 202 -4.86 6.19 0.46
C HIS A 202 -6.23 6.37 1.11
N ILE A 203 -7.12 5.41 0.96
CA ILE A 203 -8.51 5.55 1.43
C ILE A 203 -8.71 5.17 2.90
N HIS A 204 -7.71 4.59 3.56
CA HIS A 204 -7.74 4.12 4.95
C HIS A 204 -8.96 3.25 5.26
N GLN A 205 -9.43 2.49 4.27
CA GLN A 205 -10.59 1.61 4.38
C GLN A 205 -10.23 0.19 3.92
N GLU A 206 -10.97 -0.78 4.43
CA GLU A 206 -10.98 -2.10 3.84
C GLU A 206 -11.86 -2.11 2.60
N LEU A 207 -11.25 -2.37 1.44
CA LEU A 207 -11.97 -2.53 0.18
C LEU A 207 -11.57 -3.85 -0.46
N ASP A 208 -12.57 -4.57 -1.02
CA ASP A 208 -12.38 -5.80 -1.77
C ASP A 208 -13.48 -5.90 -2.82
N ARG A 209 -13.13 -5.65 -4.09
CA ARG A 209 -14.08 -5.64 -5.21
C ARG A 209 -13.52 -6.37 -6.42
N MET A 210 -14.36 -7.10 -7.14
CA MET A 210 -14.03 -7.65 -8.46
C MET A 210 -14.49 -6.71 -9.56
N ILE A 211 -13.56 -6.32 -10.43
CA ILE A 211 -13.81 -5.41 -11.54
C ILE A 211 -13.27 -6.04 -12.81
N ASN A 212 -14.15 -6.44 -13.72
CA ASN A 212 -13.76 -7.05 -15.00
C ASN A 212 -12.81 -8.27 -14.86
N GLY A 213 -12.93 -9.04 -13.76
CA GLY A 213 -12.06 -10.17 -13.48
C GLY A 213 -10.78 -9.82 -12.73
N VAL A 214 -10.50 -8.54 -12.45
CA VAL A 214 -9.37 -8.07 -11.65
C VAL A 214 -9.85 -7.74 -10.23
N ARG A 215 -9.16 -8.22 -9.21
CA ARG A 215 -9.48 -7.94 -7.81
C ARG A 215 -8.86 -6.63 -7.36
N LEU A 216 -9.68 -5.65 -7.00
CA LEU A 216 -9.24 -4.37 -6.44
C LEU A 216 -9.31 -4.40 -4.93
N LEU A 217 -8.17 -4.16 -4.27
CA LEU A 217 -8.00 -4.23 -2.83
C LEU A 217 -7.45 -2.91 -2.29
N ALA A 218 -8.02 -2.43 -1.18
CA ALA A 218 -7.41 -1.41 -0.35
C ALA A 218 -7.38 -1.85 1.11
N THR A 219 -6.42 -1.31 1.85
CA THR A 219 -6.09 -1.77 3.20
C THR A 219 -6.29 -0.65 4.22
N PRO A 220 -6.77 -0.99 5.42
CA PRO A 220 -6.79 -0.06 6.54
C PRO A 220 -5.43 0.56 6.80
N SER A 221 -5.43 1.84 7.14
CA SER A 221 -4.23 2.53 7.62
C SER A 221 -3.71 1.92 8.93
N THR A 222 -2.43 2.07 9.18
CA THR A 222 -1.85 1.77 10.51
C THR A 222 -2.09 2.89 11.53
N CYS A 223 -2.81 3.95 11.16
CA CYS A 223 -3.18 5.04 12.09
C CYS A 223 -4.70 5.28 12.10
N VAL A 224 -5.20 6.33 11.46
CA VAL A 224 -6.63 6.66 11.43
C VAL A 224 -7.37 5.93 10.32
N GLN A 225 -8.68 5.74 10.49
CA GLN A 225 -9.54 5.15 9.47
C GLN A 225 -10.58 6.17 9.01
N PHE A 226 -10.96 6.11 7.72
CA PHE A 226 -12.02 6.95 7.17
C PHE A 226 -13.31 6.15 7.01
N LEU A 227 -14.44 6.80 7.35
CA LEU A 227 -15.74 6.15 7.31
C LEU A 227 -16.15 5.83 5.86
N PRO A 228 -16.44 4.56 5.54
CA PRO A 228 -16.96 4.19 4.23
C PRO A 228 -18.31 4.86 3.92
N ASP A 229 -18.56 5.04 2.62
CA ASP A 229 -19.81 5.58 2.07
C ASP A 229 -20.20 6.97 2.62
N SER A 230 -19.23 7.75 3.11
CA SER A 230 -19.47 9.11 3.60
C SER A 230 -19.32 10.14 2.49
N ASN A 231 -20.27 11.07 2.39
CA ASN A 231 -20.17 12.18 1.44
C ASN A 231 -19.16 13.23 1.87
N ASP A 232 -19.08 13.49 3.16
CA ASP A 232 -18.17 14.44 3.78
C ASP A 232 -17.05 13.71 4.51
N PHE A 233 -15.99 14.45 4.88
CA PHE A 233 -14.93 13.91 5.72
C PHE A 233 -15.53 13.34 7.02
N ALA A 234 -15.23 12.07 7.29
CA ALA A 234 -15.66 11.39 8.52
C ALA A 234 -14.67 10.29 8.90
N LEU A 235 -14.43 10.17 10.21
CA LEU A 235 -13.57 9.14 10.77
C LEU A 235 -14.37 7.89 11.13
N ASP A 236 -13.75 6.72 10.86
CA ASP A 236 -14.26 5.42 11.30
C ASP A 236 -13.61 5.06 12.65
N PRO A 237 -14.39 4.66 13.67
CA PRO A 237 -13.84 4.25 14.97
C PRO A 237 -13.10 2.91 14.95
N GLN A 238 -13.01 2.24 13.80
CA GLN A 238 -12.28 0.98 13.70
C GLN A 238 -10.79 1.15 14.00
N ALA A 239 -10.19 0.12 14.60
CA ALA A 239 -8.78 0.10 14.95
C ALA A 239 -7.87 0.10 13.71
N PRO A 240 -6.62 0.60 13.83
CA PRO A 240 -5.57 0.45 12.84
C PRO A 240 -5.38 -1.00 12.39
N GLY A 241 -4.91 -1.20 11.16
CA GLY A 241 -4.84 -2.55 10.63
C GLY A 241 -3.77 -2.79 9.57
N TRP A 242 -3.77 -4.01 9.05
CA TRP A 242 -2.92 -4.49 7.97
C TRP A 242 -3.62 -5.59 7.17
N ARG A 243 -3.05 -5.96 6.02
CA ARG A 243 -3.59 -7.02 5.17
C ARG A 243 -2.53 -8.07 4.85
N THR A 244 -2.95 -9.34 4.80
CA THR A 244 -2.16 -10.39 4.16
C THR A 244 -2.76 -10.75 2.80
N LEU A 245 -1.88 -11.10 1.85
CA LEU A 245 -2.27 -11.59 0.53
C LEU A 245 -1.49 -12.89 0.26
N ASP A 246 -2.20 -13.98 0.08
CA ASP A 246 -1.64 -15.24 -0.35
C ASP A 246 -1.84 -15.39 -1.86
N LEU A 247 -0.75 -15.31 -2.62
CA LEU A 247 -0.74 -15.40 -4.07
C LEU A 247 -0.60 -16.88 -4.48
N LEU A 248 -1.67 -17.46 -5.00
CA LEU A 248 -1.72 -18.87 -5.41
C LEU A 248 -1.16 -19.04 -6.82
N GLN A 249 -0.76 -20.26 -7.16
CA GLN A 249 -0.15 -20.58 -8.46
C GLN A 249 -1.08 -20.37 -9.65
N ASP A 250 -2.39 -20.49 -9.43
CA ASP A 250 -3.43 -20.33 -10.45
C ASP A 250 -3.88 -18.88 -10.69
N GLY A 251 -3.25 -17.91 -9.99
CA GLY A 251 -3.60 -16.50 -10.07
C GLY A 251 -4.65 -16.04 -9.08
N THR A 252 -5.18 -16.94 -8.28
CA THR A 252 -6.08 -16.60 -7.17
C THR A 252 -5.32 -15.87 -6.06
N ILE A 253 -5.96 -14.88 -5.45
CA ILE A 253 -5.45 -14.13 -4.31
C ILE A 253 -6.35 -14.41 -3.11
N ASP A 254 -5.86 -15.14 -2.11
CA ASP A 254 -6.51 -15.22 -0.81
C ASP A 254 -6.03 -14.06 0.06
N THR A 255 -6.95 -13.38 0.73
CA THR A 255 -6.58 -12.19 1.50
C THR A 255 -7.40 -12.05 2.77
N LYS A 256 -6.77 -11.45 3.77
CA LYS A 256 -7.41 -11.16 5.04
C LYS A 256 -6.90 -9.83 5.62
N VAL A 257 -7.82 -9.00 6.09
CA VAL A 257 -7.52 -7.83 6.90
C VAL A 257 -7.49 -8.23 8.37
N TYR A 258 -6.52 -7.68 9.06
CA TYR A 258 -6.36 -7.77 10.51
C TYR A 258 -6.41 -6.36 11.08
N ARG A 259 -6.93 -6.24 12.29
CA ARG A 259 -6.96 -4.97 13.03
C ARG A 259 -6.38 -5.17 14.41
N LEU A 260 -5.79 -4.10 14.95
CA LEU A 260 -5.27 -4.11 16.32
C LEU A 260 -6.36 -4.53 17.30
N THR A 261 -5.96 -5.37 18.25
CA THR A 261 -6.81 -5.79 19.36
C THR A 261 -6.21 -5.28 20.67
N ASN A 262 -7.07 -5.02 21.67
CA ASN A 262 -6.66 -4.59 23.01
C ASN A 262 -5.80 -3.30 23.00
N CYS A 263 -6.13 -2.35 22.14
CA CYS A 263 -5.48 -1.05 22.04
C CYS A 263 -6.52 0.07 22.02
N ASP A 264 -6.12 1.24 22.49
CA ASP A 264 -6.92 2.47 22.43
C ASP A 264 -6.20 3.48 21.52
N PHE A 265 -6.53 3.43 20.23
CA PHE A 265 -6.10 4.40 19.23
C PHE A 265 -7.32 5.08 18.63
N SER A 266 -8.09 5.73 19.48
CA SER A 266 -9.30 6.45 19.07
C SER A 266 -8.91 7.76 18.38
N ALA A 267 -9.41 7.96 17.17
CA ALA A 267 -9.28 9.23 16.47
C ALA A 267 -10.21 10.27 17.09
N ASP A 268 -9.82 11.55 16.99
CA ASP A 268 -10.67 12.68 17.41
C ASP A 268 -11.87 12.82 16.46
N SER A 269 -13.03 12.37 16.89
CA SER A 269 -14.25 12.39 16.10
C SER A 269 -14.77 13.80 15.76
N GLU A 270 -14.26 14.84 16.43
CA GLU A 270 -14.60 16.24 16.19
C GLU A 270 -13.70 16.91 15.14
N ALA A 271 -12.67 16.22 14.66
CA ALA A 271 -11.78 16.76 13.65
C ALA A 271 -12.49 16.91 12.30
N GLY A 272 -12.40 18.10 11.71
CA GLY A 272 -13.09 18.46 10.45
C GLY A 272 -12.28 18.24 9.17
N GLY A 273 -11.17 17.50 9.23
CA GLY A 273 -10.25 17.25 8.11
C GLY A 273 -8.78 17.27 8.52
N TYR A 274 -7.88 16.98 7.57
CA TYR A 274 -6.43 17.00 7.78
C TYR A 274 -5.69 17.38 6.49
#